data_b56da5ad1587892e5566cb4a16cb665a
#
_entry.id   b56da5ad1587892e5566cb4a16cb665a
#
_cell.length_a   1.000
_cell.length_b   1.000
_cell.length_c   1.000
_cell.angle_alpha   90.00
_cell.angle_beta   90.00
_cell.angle_gamma   90.00
#
_symmetry.space_group_name_H-M   'P 1'
#
loop_
_entity.id
_entity.type
_entity.pdbx_description
1 polymer ?
#
loop_
_entity_poly.entity_id
_entity_poly.type
_entity_poly.pdbx_seq_one_letter_code
_entity_poly.pdbx_strand_id
1 'polypeptide(L)'
;MISSSGSTPSGQTSTQAEQAAEAGAGFLVSPGTTPTLLEAMLGTGLPFLPGTATVSEVLAVLEAGVTEMKFFPAEASGGAAYLKSLASPLAAARFCPTGGITATSAASYLSLPNVGCVGGSWLTPADALAAGDWARVETLAQEAAALR
;
A
#
# COMPACT_ATOMS: atom_id res chain seq x y z
N MET A 1 -3.16 -4.65 3.99
CA MET A 1 -2.33 -5.79 4.44
C MET A 1 -3.27 -6.84 4.96
N ILE A 2 -3.37 -7.98 4.28
CA ILE A 2 -4.23 -9.07 4.73
C ILE A 2 -3.44 -9.79 5.80
N SER A 3 -3.87 -9.70 7.05
CA SER A 3 -3.32 -10.46 8.16
C SER A 3 -4.26 -11.61 8.47
N SER A 4 -3.91 -12.80 8.01
CA SER A 4 -4.35 -14.03 8.64
C SER A 4 -3.16 -14.97 8.68
N SER A 5 -3.06 -15.75 9.71
CA SER A 5 -2.07 -16.79 9.93
C SER A 5 -2.23 -17.95 8.93
N GLY A 6 -1.88 -17.72 7.73
CA GLY A 6 -1.85 -18.60 6.60
C GLY A 6 -1.47 -17.76 5.40
N SER A 7 -0.60 -18.22 4.54
CA SER A 7 -0.16 -17.52 3.33
C SER A 7 -1.37 -17.05 2.51
N THR A 8 -1.84 -15.84 2.81
CA THR A 8 -2.92 -15.22 2.04
C THR A 8 -2.31 -14.82 0.70
N PRO A 9 -2.88 -15.26 -0.44
CA PRO A 9 -2.39 -14.86 -1.74
C PRO A 9 -2.43 -13.33 -1.81
N SER A 10 -1.26 -12.70 -2.00
CA SER A 10 -1.24 -11.31 -2.42
C SER A 10 -2.00 -11.23 -3.73
N GLY A 11 -2.91 -10.28 -3.92
CA GLY A 11 -3.71 -10.13 -5.14
C GLY A 11 -2.85 -9.80 -6.36
N GLN A 12 -1.90 -10.66 -6.70
CA GLN A 12 -0.94 -10.50 -7.79
C GLN A 12 -1.49 -10.96 -9.14
N THR A 13 -2.54 -11.76 -9.12
CA THR A 13 -3.24 -12.23 -10.33
C THR A 13 -4.75 -12.11 -10.14
N SER A 14 -5.51 -12.11 -11.24
CA SER A 14 -6.98 -12.08 -11.19
C SER A 14 -7.55 -13.19 -10.31
N THR A 15 -7.06 -14.41 -10.49
CA THR A 15 -7.47 -15.58 -9.69
C THR A 15 -7.19 -15.40 -8.19
N GLN A 16 -6.06 -14.79 -7.84
CA GLN A 16 -5.72 -14.52 -6.44
C GLN A 16 -6.61 -13.46 -5.80
N ALA A 17 -7.09 -12.46 -6.56
CA ALA A 17 -8.05 -11.48 -6.06
C ALA A 17 -9.37 -12.15 -5.69
N GLU A 18 -9.89 -13.03 -6.55
CA GLU A 18 -11.09 -13.82 -6.30
C GLU A 18 -10.92 -14.77 -5.10
N GLN A 19 -9.82 -15.52 -5.05
CA GLN A 19 -9.50 -16.43 -3.94
C GLN A 19 -9.40 -15.69 -2.60
N ALA A 20 -8.81 -14.48 -2.58
CA ALA A 20 -8.74 -13.67 -1.38
C ALA A 20 -10.13 -13.22 -0.90
N ALA A 21 -11.00 -12.83 -1.83
CA ALA A 21 -12.39 -12.47 -1.52
C ALA A 21 -13.17 -13.67 -0.97
N GLU A 22 -13.07 -14.84 -1.60
CA GLU A 22 -13.69 -16.09 -1.13
C GLU A 22 -13.18 -16.52 0.26
N ALA A 23 -11.90 -16.26 0.56
CA ALA A 23 -11.31 -16.50 1.87
C ALA A 23 -11.73 -15.51 2.96
N GLY A 24 -12.60 -14.53 2.63
CA GLY A 24 -13.12 -13.55 3.57
C GLY A 24 -12.22 -12.34 3.80
N ALA A 25 -11.39 -11.95 2.81
CA ALA A 25 -10.60 -10.73 2.90
C ALA A 25 -11.50 -9.50 3.04
N GLY A 26 -11.15 -8.58 3.95
CA GLY A 26 -11.86 -7.31 4.11
C GLY A 26 -11.43 -6.24 3.12
N PHE A 27 -10.26 -6.38 2.48
CA PHE A 27 -9.74 -5.48 1.44
C PHE A 27 -8.59 -6.17 0.69
N LEU A 28 -8.23 -5.63 -0.49
CA LEU A 28 -7.17 -6.17 -1.34
C LEU A 28 -6.05 -5.15 -1.53
N VAL A 29 -4.82 -5.65 -1.65
CA VAL A 29 -3.64 -4.83 -1.98
C VAL A 29 -2.77 -5.58 -2.97
N SER A 30 -2.32 -4.91 -4.03
CA SER A 30 -1.36 -5.47 -4.98
C SER A 30 -0.05 -4.66 -5.01
N PRO A 31 1.10 -5.29 -5.34
CA PRO A 31 2.36 -4.56 -5.49
C PRO A 31 2.46 -3.79 -6.81
N GLY A 32 1.74 -4.21 -7.82
CA GLY A 32 1.61 -3.60 -9.13
C GLY A 32 0.24 -3.97 -9.71
N THR A 33 -0.17 -3.33 -10.80
CA THR A 33 -1.51 -3.49 -11.34
C THR A 33 -1.47 -3.59 -12.85
N THR A 34 -1.96 -4.72 -13.37
CA THR A 34 -2.28 -4.88 -14.79
C THR A 34 -3.76 -4.58 -15.03
N PRO A 35 -4.18 -4.26 -16.26
CA PRO A 35 -5.60 -4.06 -16.57
C PRO A 35 -6.49 -5.24 -16.12
N THR A 36 -6.06 -6.47 -16.37
CA THR A 36 -6.79 -7.68 -15.96
C THR A 36 -6.92 -7.82 -14.44
N LEU A 37 -5.84 -7.49 -13.70
CA LEU A 37 -5.88 -7.51 -12.23
C LEU A 37 -6.79 -6.41 -11.69
N LEU A 38 -6.73 -5.21 -12.26
CA LEU A 38 -7.58 -4.09 -11.86
C LEU A 38 -9.06 -4.43 -12.03
N GLU A 39 -9.42 -5.00 -13.18
CA GLU A 39 -10.78 -5.46 -13.46
C GLU A 39 -11.24 -6.53 -12.45
N ALA A 40 -10.39 -7.50 -12.15
CA ALA A 40 -10.70 -8.52 -11.16
C ALA A 40 -10.89 -7.95 -9.75
N MET A 41 -10.01 -7.02 -9.31
CA MET A 41 -10.15 -6.36 -8.02
C MET A 41 -11.45 -5.54 -7.92
N LEU A 42 -11.80 -4.80 -8.97
CA LEU A 42 -13.10 -4.10 -9.09
C LEU A 42 -14.28 -5.08 -9.01
N GLY A 43 -14.19 -6.22 -9.68
CA GLY A 43 -15.21 -7.25 -9.71
C GLY A 43 -15.51 -7.90 -8.35
N THR A 44 -14.56 -7.88 -7.40
CA THR A 44 -14.79 -8.42 -6.05
C THR A 44 -15.74 -7.57 -5.21
N GLY A 45 -15.90 -6.29 -5.53
CA GLY A 45 -16.65 -5.33 -4.70
C GLY A 45 -15.99 -4.97 -3.36
N LEU A 46 -14.79 -5.48 -3.07
CA LEU A 46 -14.03 -5.15 -1.87
C LEU A 46 -13.29 -3.83 -2.04
N PRO A 47 -13.03 -3.08 -0.97
CA PRO A 47 -12.05 -2.00 -1.00
C PRO A 47 -10.67 -2.52 -1.41
N PHE A 48 -9.91 -1.76 -2.20
CA PHE A 48 -8.60 -2.20 -2.63
C PHE A 48 -7.64 -1.04 -2.88
N LEU A 49 -6.33 -1.35 -2.82
CA LEU A 49 -5.24 -0.44 -3.17
C LEU A 49 -4.40 -1.06 -4.30
N PRO A 50 -4.62 -0.66 -5.55
CA PRO A 50 -3.84 -1.14 -6.68
C PRO A 50 -2.43 -0.55 -6.63
N GLY A 51 -1.40 -1.37 -6.87
CA GLY A 51 0.00 -0.93 -6.88
C GLY A 51 0.34 -0.15 -8.15
N THR A 52 1.06 0.95 -7.99
CA THR A 52 1.57 1.79 -9.08
C THR A 52 2.98 2.28 -8.75
N ALA A 53 3.80 2.53 -9.77
CA ALA A 53 5.13 3.12 -9.64
C ALA A 53 5.40 4.21 -10.68
N THR A 54 4.63 4.26 -11.77
CA THR A 54 4.82 5.18 -12.90
C THR A 54 3.59 6.04 -13.14
N VAL A 55 3.77 7.18 -13.80
CA VAL A 55 2.68 8.07 -14.22
C VAL A 55 1.64 7.33 -15.07
N SER A 56 2.08 6.47 -16.00
CA SER A 56 1.17 5.74 -16.87
C SER A 56 0.30 4.75 -16.11
N GLU A 57 0.85 4.06 -15.11
CA GLU A 57 0.09 3.16 -14.25
C GLU A 57 -0.92 3.94 -13.40
N VAL A 58 -0.53 5.11 -12.86
CA VAL A 58 -1.44 5.98 -12.11
C VAL A 58 -2.59 6.45 -12.99
N LEU A 59 -2.32 6.87 -14.23
CA LEU A 59 -3.37 7.29 -15.18
C LEU A 59 -4.33 6.14 -15.49
N ALA A 60 -3.83 4.93 -15.75
CA ALA A 60 -4.67 3.76 -16.02
C ALA A 60 -5.61 3.44 -14.84
N VAL A 61 -5.14 3.59 -13.61
CA VAL A 61 -5.95 3.39 -12.39
C VAL A 61 -7.00 4.50 -12.24
N LEU A 62 -6.62 5.76 -12.50
CA LEU A 62 -7.56 6.89 -12.47
C LEU A 62 -8.66 6.78 -13.54
N GLU A 63 -8.31 6.31 -14.76
CA GLU A 63 -9.28 6.05 -15.83
C GLU A 63 -10.32 4.99 -15.45
N ALA A 64 -9.94 4.04 -14.59
CA ALA A 64 -10.88 3.06 -14.03
C ALA A 64 -11.72 3.61 -12.85
N GLY A 65 -11.59 4.90 -12.52
CA GLY A 65 -12.35 5.56 -11.46
C GLY A 65 -11.79 5.35 -10.06
N VAL A 66 -10.57 4.82 -9.91
CA VAL A 66 -9.93 4.57 -8.62
C VAL A 66 -8.92 5.67 -8.32
N THR A 67 -9.06 6.31 -7.16
CA THR A 67 -8.22 7.45 -6.74
C THR A 67 -7.19 7.09 -5.68
N GLU A 68 -7.46 6.07 -4.86
CA GLU A 68 -6.56 5.58 -3.83
C GLU A 68 -5.72 4.43 -4.36
N MET A 69 -4.38 4.53 -4.22
CA MET A 69 -3.48 3.52 -4.74
C MET A 69 -2.22 3.35 -3.87
N LYS A 70 -1.65 2.16 -3.94
CA LYS A 70 -0.36 1.87 -3.33
C LYS A 70 0.75 2.39 -4.26
N PHE A 71 1.71 3.13 -3.72
CA PHE A 71 2.95 3.46 -4.42
C PHE A 71 4.06 2.49 -3.99
N PHE A 72 4.55 1.66 -4.93
CA PHE A 72 5.50 0.59 -4.60
C PHE A 72 6.41 0.22 -5.78
N PRO A 73 7.70 -0.03 -5.51
CA PRO A 73 8.43 0.13 -4.25
C PRO A 73 8.82 1.61 -4.02
N ALA A 74 8.39 2.22 -2.90
CA ALA A 74 8.41 3.67 -2.73
C ALA A 74 9.81 4.28 -2.83
N GLU A 75 10.77 3.84 -2.02
CA GLU A 75 12.12 4.40 -2.01
C GLU A 75 12.85 4.17 -3.35
N ALA A 76 12.76 2.96 -3.90
CA ALA A 76 13.41 2.61 -5.16
C ALA A 76 12.80 3.33 -6.39
N SER A 77 11.55 3.78 -6.30
CA SER A 77 10.84 4.48 -7.37
C SER A 77 10.94 6.00 -7.28
N GLY A 78 11.85 6.54 -6.46
CA GLY A 78 12.13 7.97 -6.35
C GLY A 78 11.58 8.66 -5.10
N GLY A 79 10.97 7.90 -4.20
CA GLY A 79 10.64 8.34 -2.84
C GLY A 79 9.63 9.48 -2.77
N ALA A 80 9.70 10.21 -1.66
CA ALA A 80 8.82 11.35 -1.39
C ALA A 80 8.98 12.47 -2.44
N ALA A 81 10.18 12.66 -3.00
CA ALA A 81 10.44 13.66 -4.03
C ALA A 81 9.64 13.37 -5.32
N TYR A 82 9.60 12.10 -5.74
CA TYR A 82 8.80 11.69 -6.88
C TYR A 82 7.30 11.94 -6.64
N LEU A 83 6.76 11.47 -5.52
CA LEU A 83 5.34 11.70 -5.16
C LEU A 83 4.98 13.17 -5.09
N LYS A 84 5.89 14.01 -4.56
CA LYS A 84 5.70 15.46 -4.56
C LYS A 84 5.53 16.03 -5.96
N SER A 85 6.29 15.52 -6.94
CA SER A 85 6.20 15.96 -8.34
C SER A 85 4.87 15.59 -9.00
N LEU A 86 4.20 14.54 -8.52
CA LEU A 86 2.90 14.08 -9.02
C LEU A 86 1.72 14.87 -8.45
N ALA A 87 1.88 15.59 -7.34
CA ALA A 87 0.78 16.23 -6.63
C ALA A 87 0.00 17.24 -7.49
N SER A 88 0.68 17.94 -8.40
CA SER A 88 0.04 18.90 -9.30
C SER A 88 -0.56 18.25 -10.54
N PRO A 89 0.20 17.46 -11.34
CA PRO A 89 -0.32 16.90 -12.59
C PRO A 89 -1.38 15.80 -12.35
N LEU A 90 -1.34 15.11 -11.22
CA LEU A 90 -2.25 14.01 -10.87
C LEU A 90 -3.01 14.32 -9.56
N ALA A 91 -3.62 15.48 -9.48
CA ALA A 91 -4.25 16.01 -8.26
C ALA A 91 -5.34 15.10 -7.65
N ALA A 92 -5.96 14.24 -8.45
CA ALA A 92 -6.97 13.28 -8.00
C ALA A 92 -6.36 12.05 -7.30
N ALA A 93 -5.07 11.74 -7.55
CA ALA A 93 -4.44 10.54 -7.02
C ALA A 93 -4.03 10.72 -5.55
N ARG A 94 -4.32 9.71 -4.75
CA ARG A 94 -3.93 9.60 -3.35
C ARG A 94 -3.15 8.32 -3.13
N PHE A 95 -2.02 8.43 -2.44
CA PHE A 95 -1.08 7.34 -2.32
C PHE A 95 -0.93 6.81 -0.90
N CYS A 96 -0.72 5.49 -0.82
CA CYS A 96 -0.17 4.76 0.31
C CYS A 96 1.22 4.24 -0.09
N PRO A 97 2.30 5.01 0.07
CA PRO A 97 3.63 4.55 -0.26
C PRO A 97 4.08 3.44 0.70
N THR A 98 4.72 2.41 0.12
CA THR A 98 5.29 1.27 0.84
C THR A 98 6.59 0.82 0.15
N GLY A 99 7.48 0.20 0.92
CA GLY A 99 8.74 -0.34 0.40
C GLY A 99 9.93 0.60 0.66
N GLY A 100 10.78 0.20 1.60
CA GLY A 100 11.96 0.92 2.04
C GLY A 100 11.70 2.05 3.04
N ILE A 101 10.45 2.36 3.36
CA ILE A 101 10.10 3.42 4.32
C ILE A 101 10.46 2.98 5.73
N THR A 102 11.09 3.89 6.48
CA THR A 102 11.47 3.74 7.89
C THR A 102 10.68 4.71 8.76
N ALA A 103 10.76 4.54 10.08
CA ALA A 103 10.16 5.50 11.03
C ALA A 103 10.68 6.93 10.80
N THR A 104 11.96 7.08 10.44
CA THR A 104 12.58 8.40 10.20
C THR A 104 12.18 9.02 8.86
N SER A 105 11.96 8.22 7.80
CA SER A 105 11.55 8.74 6.49
C SER A 105 10.03 8.93 6.37
N ALA A 106 9.23 8.27 7.20
CA ALA A 106 7.76 8.29 7.14
C ALA A 106 7.17 9.72 7.19
N ALA A 107 7.72 10.60 8.04
CA ALA A 107 7.26 11.97 8.17
C ALA A 107 7.38 12.78 6.85
N SER A 108 8.43 12.52 6.05
CA SER A 108 8.62 13.19 4.75
C SER A 108 7.53 12.83 3.74
N TYR A 109 7.01 11.60 3.80
CA TYR A 109 5.88 11.17 2.98
C TYR A 109 4.55 11.72 3.50
N LEU A 110 4.32 11.63 4.82
CA LEU A 110 3.07 12.07 5.44
C LEU A 110 2.84 13.58 5.33
N SER A 111 3.90 14.37 5.12
CA SER A 111 3.80 15.82 4.86
C SER A 111 3.27 16.17 3.46
N LEU A 112 3.18 15.20 2.54
CA LEU A 112 2.74 15.44 1.17
C LEU A 112 1.21 15.46 1.07
N PRO A 113 0.62 16.41 0.30
CA PRO A 113 -0.84 16.54 0.21
C PRO A 113 -1.53 15.37 -0.49
N ASN A 114 -0.80 14.63 -1.32
CA ASN A 114 -1.29 13.46 -2.05
C ASN A 114 -0.97 12.12 -1.37
N VAL A 115 -0.50 12.13 -0.11
CA VAL A 115 -0.25 10.92 0.69
C VAL A 115 -1.26 10.82 1.82
N GLY A 116 -2.01 9.73 1.85
CA GLY A 116 -3.02 9.44 2.87
C GLY A 116 -2.48 8.70 4.09
N CYS A 117 -1.55 7.80 3.87
CA CYS A 117 -0.91 6.96 4.89
C CYS A 117 0.41 6.41 4.35
N VAL A 118 1.18 5.75 5.18
CA VAL A 118 2.40 5.02 4.80
C VAL A 118 2.35 3.60 5.33
N GLY A 119 2.99 2.67 4.65
CA GLY A 119 3.18 1.31 5.12
C GLY A 119 4.65 0.94 5.19
N GLY A 120 5.04 0.20 6.22
CA GLY A 120 6.42 -0.23 6.35
C GLY A 120 6.61 -1.40 7.31
N SER A 121 7.63 -2.18 7.07
CA SER A 121 7.95 -3.37 7.85
C SER A 121 8.59 -3.05 9.22
N TRP A 122 8.98 -1.80 9.48
CA TRP A 122 9.53 -1.41 10.78
C TRP A 122 8.56 -1.59 11.95
N LEU A 123 7.24 -1.59 11.66
CA LEU A 123 6.18 -1.79 12.66
C LEU A 123 6.17 -3.21 13.24
N THR A 124 6.64 -4.18 12.48
CA THR A 124 6.64 -5.60 12.82
C THR A 124 8.00 -6.22 12.51
N PRO A 125 9.07 -5.84 13.23
CA PRO A 125 10.40 -6.38 13.00
C PRO A 125 10.42 -7.91 13.12
N ALA A 126 11.12 -8.59 12.21
CA ALA A 126 11.12 -10.04 12.15
C ALA A 126 11.61 -10.71 13.44
N ASP A 127 12.60 -10.10 14.11
CA ASP A 127 13.13 -10.54 15.40
C ASP A 127 12.09 -10.42 16.52
N ALA A 128 11.32 -9.33 16.56
CA ALA A 128 10.24 -9.18 17.54
C ALA A 128 9.12 -10.21 17.32
N LEU A 129 8.74 -10.45 16.06
CA LEU A 129 7.74 -11.47 15.73
C LEU A 129 8.22 -12.88 16.11
N ALA A 130 9.49 -13.21 15.80
CA ALA A 130 10.07 -14.52 16.14
C ALA A 130 10.16 -14.76 17.65
N ALA A 131 10.40 -13.69 18.43
CA ALA A 131 10.44 -13.73 19.89
C ALA A 131 9.07 -13.64 20.58
N GLY A 132 8.00 -13.34 19.83
CA GLY A 132 6.67 -13.05 20.42
C GLY A 132 6.65 -11.75 21.23
N ASP A 133 7.54 -10.80 20.93
CA ASP A 133 7.65 -9.51 21.65
C ASP A 133 6.56 -8.53 21.18
N TRP A 134 5.33 -8.82 21.59
CA TRP A 134 4.16 -8.02 21.25
C TRP A 134 4.18 -6.64 21.88
N ALA A 135 4.83 -6.48 23.04
CA ALA A 135 4.98 -5.18 23.69
C ALA A 135 5.81 -4.21 22.83
N ARG A 136 6.87 -4.71 22.19
CA ARG A 136 7.66 -3.93 21.24
C ARG A 136 6.86 -3.55 19.99
N VAL A 137 6.07 -4.49 19.45
CA VAL A 137 5.20 -4.23 18.29
C VAL A 137 4.16 -3.17 18.63
N GLU A 138 3.55 -3.23 19.82
CA GLU A 138 2.59 -2.22 20.29
C GLU A 138 3.25 -0.85 20.43
N THR A 139 4.45 -0.77 21.01
CA THR A 139 5.20 0.48 21.13
C THR A 139 5.48 1.11 19.76
N LEU A 140 5.97 0.31 18.80
CA LEU A 140 6.24 0.79 17.44
C LEU A 140 4.96 1.27 16.73
N ALA A 141 3.84 0.63 16.97
CA ALA A 141 2.54 1.04 16.43
C ALA A 141 2.07 2.37 17.04
N GLN A 142 2.25 2.57 18.36
CA GLN A 142 1.94 3.83 19.05
C GLN A 142 2.82 4.98 18.54
N GLU A 143 4.12 4.75 18.40
CA GLU A 143 5.06 5.72 17.82
C GLU A 143 4.66 6.11 16.39
N ALA A 144 4.31 5.13 15.57
CA ALA A 144 3.86 5.38 14.19
C ALA A 144 2.54 6.17 14.14
N ALA A 145 1.61 5.91 15.05
CA ALA A 145 0.36 6.65 15.15
C ALA A 145 0.57 8.13 15.52
N ALA A 146 1.68 8.44 16.20
CA ALA A 146 2.05 9.81 16.59
C ALA A 146 2.77 10.60 15.49
N LEU A 147 3.07 9.99 14.31
CA LEU A 147 3.79 10.65 13.21
C LEU A 147 2.95 11.68 12.41
N ARG A 148 1.71 11.93 12.77
CA ARG A 148 0.81 12.92 12.14
C ARG A 148 0.74 14.21 12.93
#